data_99a42fffd24f29d9921c59ab2ae8df36
#
_entry.id   99a42fffd24f29d9921c59ab2ae8df36
#
_cell.length_a   1.000
_cell.length_b   1.000
_cell.length_c   1.000
_cell.angle_alpha   90.00
_cell.angle_beta   90.00
_cell.angle_gamma   90.00
#
_symmetry.space_group_name_H-M   'P 1'
#
loop_
_entity.id
_entity.type
_entity.pdbx_description
1 polymer ?
#
loop_
_entity_poly.entity_id
_entity_poly.type
_entity_poly.pdbx_seq_one_letter_code
_entity_poly.pdbx_strand_id
1 'polypeptide(L)'
;MDVVAKAWTWLATGSHWAGPDGVWHRLGQHLFLTFACLAIACAVALPIAVALGHIGKGGALAVNISNAGRAVPTFAVLVLLLLSPLGTHGQWPTIIALVLFAIPPLLTNAYVGVHEADQEVVEAARGMGMTGGQLIRRVELPLAFPLIMTGVRTAAVQVVATATLAALPGGGGLGRIITAGFRLTDTPQVVAGAVLVAALALVVEGVFVVLGLLLDPMRRRTGWRPAASRRPPADQAPASPALTT
;
A
#
# COMPACT_ATOMS: atom_id res chain seq x y z
N MET A 1 -20.66 26.28 -19.85
CA MET A 1 -20.33 24.87 -20.07
C MET A 1 -19.56 24.36 -18.88
N ASP A 2 -19.96 23.22 -18.40
CA ASP A 2 -19.45 22.64 -17.18
C ASP A 2 -17.96 22.26 -17.35
N VAL A 3 -17.11 22.55 -16.37
CA VAL A 3 -15.69 22.22 -16.35
C VAL A 3 -15.48 20.71 -16.57
N VAL A 4 -16.39 19.90 -16.04
CA VAL A 4 -16.37 18.44 -16.19
C VAL A 4 -16.52 18.02 -17.66
N ALA A 5 -17.45 18.63 -18.41
CA ALA A 5 -17.63 18.33 -19.83
C ALA A 5 -16.37 18.69 -20.66
N LYS A 6 -15.74 19.81 -20.34
CA LYS A 6 -14.49 20.21 -20.98
C LYS A 6 -13.32 19.30 -20.63
N ALA A 7 -13.23 18.84 -19.38
CA ALA A 7 -12.22 17.88 -18.96
C ALA A 7 -12.40 16.53 -19.68
N TRP A 8 -13.65 16.10 -19.90
CA TRP A 8 -13.95 14.91 -20.69
C TRP A 8 -13.53 15.07 -22.15
N THR A 9 -13.81 16.24 -22.76
CA THR A 9 -13.33 16.56 -24.11
C THR A 9 -11.81 16.54 -24.19
N TRP A 10 -11.12 17.07 -23.17
CA TRP A 10 -9.65 17.02 -23.07
C TRP A 10 -9.14 15.57 -23.06
N LEU A 11 -9.76 14.69 -22.28
CA LEU A 11 -9.42 13.25 -22.21
C LEU A 11 -9.73 12.51 -23.51
N ALA A 12 -10.78 12.89 -24.24
CA ALA A 12 -11.16 12.29 -25.50
C ALA A 12 -10.27 12.74 -26.67
N THR A 13 -9.48 13.80 -26.50
CA THR A 13 -8.63 14.36 -27.54
C THR A 13 -7.33 13.56 -27.68
N GLY A 14 -7.18 12.80 -28.76
CA GLY A 14 -6.07 11.88 -28.97
C GLY A 14 -4.68 12.53 -28.97
N SER A 15 -4.54 13.81 -29.33
CA SER A 15 -3.26 14.52 -29.32
C SER A 15 -2.66 14.67 -27.92
N HIS A 16 -3.48 14.65 -26.88
CA HIS A 16 -3.00 14.74 -25.48
C HIS A 16 -2.39 13.41 -24.96
N TRP A 17 -2.62 12.31 -25.68
CA TRP A 17 -2.14 11.00 -25.26
C TRP A 17 -0.75 10.64 -25.77
N ALA A 18 -0.33 11.25 -26.90
CA ALA A 18 0.92 10.95 -27.59
C ALA A 18 1.99 12.03 -27.36
N GLY A 19 3.25 11.67 -27.63
CA GLY A 19 4.39 12.59 -27.54
C GLY A 19 5.08 12.59 -26.16
N PRO A 20 6.18 13.37 -26.02
CA PRO A 20 7.02 13.39 -24.81
C PRO A 20 6.32 13.98 -23.60
N ASP A 21 5.31 14.81 -23.80
CA ASP A 21 4.47 15.39 -22.74
C ASP A 21 3.08 14.71 -22.64
N GLY A 22 2.83 13.70 -23.49
CA GLY A 22 1.56 13.00 -23.56
C GLY A 22 1.29 12.10 -22.35
N VAL A 23 0.01 11.74 -22.18
CA VAL A 23 -0.50 10.93 -21.06
C VAL A 23 0.26 9.62 -20.93
N TRP A 24 0.53 8.90 -22.07
CA TRP A 24 1.22 7.60 -22.00
C TRP A 24 2.64 7.71 -21.47
N HIS A 25 3.39 8.72 -21.90
CA HIS A 25 4.75 8.95 -21.41
C HIS A 25 4.73 9.29 -19.91
N ARG A 26 3.82 10.19 -19.50
CA ARG A 26 3.66 10.58 -18.10
C ARG A 26 3.17 9.44 -17.21
N LEU A 27 2.32 8.58 -17.72
CA LEU A 27 1.88 7.36 -17.03
C LEU A 27 3.06 6.40 -16.81
N GLY A 28 3.88 6.17 -17.84
CA GLY A 28 5.08 5.33 -17.70
C GLY A 28 6.04 5.86 -16.64
N GLN A 29 6.30 7.17 -16.62
CA GLN A 29 7.12 7.81 -15.58
C GLN A 29 6.51 7.65 -14.19
N HIS A 30 5.18 7.81 -14.06
CA HIS A 30 4.48 7.70 -12.80
C HIS A 30 4.53 6.28 -12.24
N LEU A 31 4.30 5.28 -13.09
CA LEU A 31 4.40 3.87 -12.73
C LEU A 31 5.83 3.49 -12.33
N PHE A 32 6.83 3.90 -13.12
CA PHE A 32 8.23 3.65 -12.79
C PHE A 32 8.59 4.20 -11.41
N LEU A 33 8.24 5.46 -11.13
CA LEU A 33 8.50 6.08 -9.84
C LEU A 33 7.79 5.35 -8.70
N THR A 34 6.51 5.01 -8.90
CA THR A 34 5.71 4.29 -7.92
C THR A 34 6.32 2.93 -7.58
N PHE A 35 6.61 2.11 -8.58
CA PHE A 35 7.14 0.78 -8.36
C PHE A 35 8.57 0.80 -7.81
N ALA A 36 9.41 1.73 -8.25
CA ALA A 36 10.76 1.90 -7.70
C ALA A 36 10.71 2.27 -6.21
N CYS A 37 9.90 3.25 -5.84
CA CYS A 37 9.74 3.63 -4.43
C CYS A 37 9.14 2.50 -3.59
N LEU A 38 8.13 1.81 -4.10
CA LEU A 38 7.51 0.68 -3.41
C LEU A 38 8.48 -0.48 -3.20
N ALA A 39 9.27 -0.81 -4.22
CA ALA A 39 10.28 -1.87 -4.14
C ALA A 39 11.35 -1.56 -3.08
N ILE A 40 11.87 -0.32 -3.06
CA ILE A 40 12.84 0.13 -2.05
C ILE A 40 12.21 0.09 -0.66
N ALA A 41 11.00 0.62 -0.50
CA ALA A 41 10.30 0.62 0.78
C ALA A 41 10.03 -0.80 1.30
N CYS A 42 9.60 -1.73 0.43
CA CYS A 42 9.42 -3.14 0.77
C CYS A 42 10.74 -3.80 1.17
N ALA A 43 11.82 -3.56 0.42
CA ALA A 43 13.14 -4.13 0.71
C ALA A 43 13.70 -3.70 2.08
N VAL A 44 13.31 -2.50 2.56
CA VAL A 44 13.72 -1.99 3.87
C VAL A 44 12.73 -2.38 4.97
N ALA A 45 11.45 -2.08 4.78
CA ALA A 45 10.45 -2.20 5.83
C ALA A 45 10.07 -3.65 6.14
N LEU A 46 9.91 -4.52 5.12
CA LEU A 46 9.44 -5.87 5.36
C LEU A 46 10.42 -6.73 6.16
N PRO A 47 11.75 -6.76 5.87
CA PRO A 47 12.69 -7.52 6.70
C PRO A 47 12.70 -7.05 8.15
N ILE A 48 12.66 -5.73 8.38
CA ILE A 48 12.65 -5.14 9.72
C ILE A 48 11.37 -5.54 10.45
N ALA A 49 10.21 -5.40 9.80
CA ALA A 49 8.92 -5.73 10.38
C ALA A 49 8.81 -7.22 10.74
N VAL A 50 9.25 -8.10 9.84
CA VAL A 50 9.24 -9.56 10.06
C VAL A 50 10.17 -9.94 11.21
N ALA A 51 11.38 -9.38 11.26
CA ALA A 51 12.33 -9.63 12.34
C ALA A 51 11.76 -9.18 13.70
N LEU A 52 11.20 -7.99 13.79
CA LEU A 52 10.60 -7.46 15.01
C LEU A 52 9.38 -8.28 15.43
N GLY A 53 8.51 -8.66 14.48
CA GLY A 53 7.34 -9.50 14.73
C GLY A 53 7.71 -10.89 15.26
N HIS A 54 8.71 -11.54 14.65
CA HIS A 54 9.22 -12.85 15.07
C HIS A 54 9.84 -12.84 16.48
N ILE A 55 10.58 -11.78 16.82
CA ILE A 55 11.19 -11.62 18.16
C ILE A 55 10.12 -11.29 19.22
N GLY A 56 8.94 -10.83 18.80
CA GLY A 56 7.87 -10.39 19.70
C GLY A 56 8.20 -9.11 20.46
N LYS A 57 9.20 -8.35 20.01
CA LYS A 57 9.66 -7.12 20.65
C LYS A 57 9.60 -5.95 19.67
N GLY A 58 9.46 -4.74 20.22
CA GLY A 58 9.49 -3.53 19.38
C GLY A 58 8.14 -3.09 18.79
N GLY A 59 7.01 -3.70 19.16
CA GLY A 59 5.68 -3.30 18.69
C GLY A 59 5.37 -1.83 18.92
N ALA A 60 5.63 -1.34 20.14
CA ALA A 60 5.49 0.07 20.46
C ALA A 60 6.37 0.95 19.55
N LEU A 61 7.60 0.53 19.26
CA LEU A 61 8.50 1.25 18.37
C LEU A 61 7.98 1.27 16.93
N ALA A 62 7.53 0.13 16.39
CA ALA A 62 6.96 0.04 15.05
C ALA A 62 5.71 0.92 14.90
N VAL A 63 4.82 0.90 15.90
CA VAL A 63 3.62 1.74 15.92
C VAL A 63 3.97 3.22 16.05
N ASN A 64 4.91 3.59 16.92
CA ASN A 64 5.32 4.98 17.11
C ASN A 64 6.03 5.55 15.87
N ILE A 65 6.92 4.78 15.23
CA ILE A 65 7.55 5.18 13.95
C ILE A 65 6.47 5.38 12.88
N SER A 66 5.48 4.48 12.80
CA SER A 66 4.38 4.61 11.85
C SER A 66 3.53 5.85 12.10
N ASN A 67 3.20 6.14 13.35
CA ASN A 67 2.42 7.31 13.73
C ASN A 67 3.20 8.61 13.46
N ALA A 68 4.47 8.66 13.83
CA ALA A 68 5.35 9.79 13.53
C ALA A 68 5.50 10.01 12.01
N GLY A 69 5.71 8.93 11.25
CA GLY A 69 5.83 9.00 9.78
C GLY A 69 4.57 9.52 9.08
N ARG A 70 3.39 9.23 9.64
CA ARG A 70 2.11 9.75 9.11
C ARG A 70 1.86 11.21 9.50
N ALA A 71 2.41 11.68 10.60
CA ALA A 71 2.28 13.05 11.06
C ALA A 71 3.15 14.02 10.27
N VAL A 72 4.24 13.54 9.65
CA VAL A 72 5.16 14.39 8.87
C VAL A 72 4.57 14.66 7.49
N PRO A 73 4.38 15.94 7.09
CA PRO A 73 3.89 16.28 5.76
C PRO A 73 4.88 15.87 4.68
N THR A 74 4.51 14.93 3.80
CA THR A 74 5.39 14.42 2.73
C THR A 74 5.91 15.54 1.84
N PHE A 75 5.09 16.54 1.55
CA PHE A 75 5.50 17.68 0.76
C PHE A 75 6.59 18.52 1.47
N ALA A 76 6.49 18.71 2.78
CA ALA A 76 7.51 19.42 3.54
C ALA A 76 8.85 18.67 3.51
N VAL A 77 8.85 17.33 3.66
CA VAL A 77 10.05 16.50 3.53
C VAL A 77 10.65 16.65 2.13
N LEU A 78 9.82 16.59 1.10
CA LEU A 78 10.27 16.76 -0.29
C LEU A 78 10.95 18.12 -0.49
N VAL A 79 10.35 19.22 -0.01
CA VAL A 79 10.92 20.57 -0.13
C VAL A 79 12.25 20.66 0.61
N LEU A 80 12.34 20.14 1.84
CA LEU A 80 13.59 20.14 2.61
C LEU A 80 14.70 19.35 1.90
N LEU A 81 14.38 18.19 1.32
CA LEU A 81 15.34 17.40 0.55
C LEU A 81 15.79 18.10 -0.73
N LEU A 82 14.89 18.84 -1.38
CA LEU A 82 15.23 19.65 -2.56
C LEU A 82 16.13 20.83 -2.24
N LEU A 83 15.96 21.45 -1.08
CA LEU A 83 16.79 22.54 -0.61
C LEU A 83 18.14 22.06 -0.02
N SER A 84 18.29 20.77 0.21
CA SER A 84 19.54 20.14 0.66
C SER A 84 20.51 19.89 -0.52
N PRO A 85 21.77 19.53 -0.27
CA PRO A 85 22.69 19.10 -1.34
C PRO A 85 22.16 17.98 -2.23
N LEU A 86 21.20 17.18 -1.73
CA LEU A 86 20.53 16.13 -2.52
C LEU A 86 19.68 16.69 -3.66
N GLY A 87 19.23 17.94 -3.57
CA GLY A 87 18.41 18.59 -4.59
C GLY A 87 19.05 18.65 -5.97
N THR A 88 20.37 18.60 -6.05
CA THR A 88 21.12 18.57 -7.32
C THR A 88 21.18 17.18 -7.96
N HIS A 89 20.72 16.14 -7.29
CA HIS A 89 20.84 14.74 -7.71
C HIS A 89 19.57 14.19 -8.40
N GLY A 90 18.94 14.98 -9.25
CA GLY A 90 17.80 14.54 -10.09
C GLY A 90 16.58 14.13 -9.28
N GLN A 91 16.12 12.87 -9.41
CA GLN A 91 14.89 12.39 -8.76
C GLN A 91 15.07 11.83 -7.34
N TRP A 92 16.29 11.80 -6.81
CA TRP A 92 16.56 11.21 -5.48
C TRP A 92 15.78 11.85 -4.33
N PRO A 93 15.64 13.18 -4.24
CA PRO A 93 14.81 13.80 -3.20
C PRO A 93 13.38 13.27 -3.18
N THR A 94 12.79 13.12 -4.38
CA THR A 94 11.44 12.59 -4.55
C THR A 94 11.34 11.13 -4.13
N ILE A 95 12.29 10.31 -4.58
CA ILE A 95 12.33 8.88 -4.24
C ILE A 95 12.45 8.71 -2.73
N ILE A 96 13.35 9.43 -2.07
CA ILE A 96 13.54 9.36 -0.62
C ILE A 96 12.27 9.78 0.12
N ALA A 97 11.63 10.90 -0.26
CA ALA A 97 10.41 11.37 0.37
C ALA A 97 9.27 10.34 0.24
N LEU A 98 9.08 9.76 -0.95
CA LEU A 98 8.04 8.76 -1.19
C LEU A 98 8.32 7.43 -0.49
N VAL A 99 9.58 6.99 -0.44
CA VAL A 99 9.99 5.79 0.31
C VAL A 99 9.72 5.96 1.80
N LEU A 100 10.13 7.09 2.38
CA LEU A 100 9.86 7.37 3.80
C LEU A 100 8.35 7.35 4.11
N PHE A 101 7.54 7.83 3.20
CA PHE A 101 6.07 7.84 3.34
C PHE A 101 5.46 6.44 3.19
N ALA A 102 6.07 5.55 2.38
CA ALA A 102 5.61 4.20 2.15
C ALA A 102 5.97 3.22 3.30
N ILE A 103 7.04 3.49 4.06
CA ILE A 103 7.52 2.61 5.15
C ILE A 103 6.47 2.38 6.25
N PRO A 104 5.77 3.40 6.81
CA PRO A 104 4.84 3.21 7.91
C PRO A 104 3.77 2.14 7.69
N PRO A 105 2.97 2.14 6.61
CA PRO A 105 1.96 1.12 6.39
C PRO A 105 2.55 -0.27 6.18
N LEU A 106 3.72 -0.38 5.53
CA LEU A 106 4.44 -1.65 5.35
C LEU A 106 4.91 -2.20 6.68
N LEU A 107 5.58 -1.36 7.48
CA LEU A 107 6.16 -1.76 8.76
C LEU A 107 5.08 -2.23 9.73
N THR A 108 4.00 -1.43 9.89
CA THR A 108 2.93 -1.76 10.84
C THR A 108 2.20 -3.04 10.45
N ASN A 109 1.74 -3.14 9.20
CA ASN A 109 0.94 -4.30 8.79
C ASN A 109 1.76 -5.59 8.78
N ALA A 110 3.02 -5.54 8.35
CA ALA A 110 3.87 -6.73 8.34
C ALA A 110 4.27 -7.13 9.77
N TYR A 111 4.58 -6.17 10.66
CA TYR A 111 4.83 -6.43 12.07
C TYR A 111 3.63 -7.13 12.73
N VAL A 112 2.44 -6.53 12.62
CA VAL A 112 1.21 -7.06 13.21
C VAL A 112 0.92 -8.45 12.63
N GLY A 113 1.05 -8.63 11.31
CA GLY A 113 0.81 -9.91 10.65
C GLY A 113 1.67 -11.04 11.18
N VAL A 114 2.94 -10.77 11.47
CA VAL A 114 3.86 -11.78 12.02
C VAL A 114 3.65 -11.96 13.53
N HIS A 115 3.47 -10.86 14.27
CA HIS A 115 3.34 -10.88 15.73
C HIS A 115 2.02 -11.52 16.19
N GLU A 116 0.93 -11.29 15.47
CA GLU A 116 -0.40 -11.83 15.76
C GLU A 116 -0.69 -13.14 14.99
N ALA A 117 0.34 -13.75 14.37
CA ALA A 117 0.20 -15.09 13.82
C ALA A 117 -0.28 -16.07 14.92
N ASP A 118 -1.12 -17.05 14.52
CA ASP A 118 -1.69 -18.01 15.45
C ASP A 118 -0.61 -18.65 16.33
N GLN A 119 -0.60 -18.26 17.61
CA GLN A 119 0.44 -18.64 18.56
C GLN A 119 0.41 -20.15 18.85
N GLU A 120 -0.75 -20.81 18.81
CA GLU A 120 -0.86 -22.25 19.00
C GLU A 120 -0.12 -22.99 17.89
N VAL A 121 -0.28 -22.52 16.64
CA VAL A 121 0.41 -23.10 15.47
C VAL A 121 1.92 -22.82 15.55
N VAL A 122 2.31 -21.61 15.97
CA VAL A 122 3.72 -21.23 16.14
C VAL A 122 4.40 -22.06 17.22
N GLU A 123 3.75 -22.25 18.38
CA GLU A 123 4.28 -23.07 19.49
C GLU A 123 4.36 -24.55 19.13
N ALA A 124 3.34 -25.11 18.45
CA ALA A 124 3.35 -26.47 17.95
C ALA A 124 4.51 -26.71 16.98
N ALA A 125 4.73 -25.77 16.03
CA ALA A 125 5.84 -25.85 15.10
C ALA A 125 7.21 -25.79 15.80
N ARG A 126 7.32 -24.96 16.84
CA ARG A 126 8.52 -24.85 17.68
C ARG A 126 8.76 -26.13 18.47
N GLY A 127 7.69 -26.73 19.02
CA GLY A 127 7.74 -28.01 19.72
C GLY A 127 8.17 -29.18 18.83
N MET A 128 7.87 -29.12 17.53
CA MET A 128 8.36 -30.09 16.54
C MET A 128 9.83 -29.87 16.12
N GLY A 129 10.56 -28.94 16.73
CA GLY A 129 11.97 -28.70 16.49
C GLY A 129 12.28 -27.79 15.30
N MET A 130 11.33 -27.01 14.80
CA MET A 130 11.61 -26.05 13.72
C MET A 130 12.57 -24.96 14.22
N THR A 131 13.60 -24.66 13.40
CA THR A 131 14.48 -23.51 13.64
C THR A 131 13.75 -22.19 13.39
N GLY A 132 14.21 -21.08 13.98
CA GLY A 132 13.60 -19.74 13.79
C GLY A 132 13.40 -19.39 12.31
N GLY A 133 14.41 -19.64 11.47
CA GLY A 133 14.29 -19.38 10.01
C GLY A 133 13.26 -20.28 9.31
N GLN A 134 13.08 -21.51 9.78
CA GLN A 134 12.03 -22.40 9.27
C GLN A 134 10.65 -21.93 9.73
N LEU A 135 10.55 -21.49 10.98
CA LEU A 135 9.32 -20.95 11.57
C LEU A 135 8.85 -19.73 10.80
N ILE A 136 9.74 -18.75 10.56
CA ILE A 136 9.43 -17.56 9.76
C ILE A 136 8.91 -17.96 8.37
N ARG A 137 9.65 -18.77 7.64
CA ARG A 137 9.34 -19.04 6.22
C ARG A 137 8.14 -19.96 6.00
N ARG A 138 7.92 -20.93 6.89
CA ARG A 138 6.93 -22.01 6.70
C ARG A 138 5.64 -21.80 7.48
N VAL A 139 5.67 -20.97 8.52
CA VAL A 139 4.54 -20.73 9.43
C VAL A 139 4.17 -19.25 9.46
N GLU A 140 5.04 -18.40 10.00
CA GLU A 140 4.71 -17.00 10.26
C GLU A 140 4.43 -16.20 8.99
N LEU A 141 5.30 -16.25 7.97
CA LEU A 141 5.09 -15.51 6.72
C LEU A 141 3.83 -15.95 5.96
N PRO A 142 3.52 -17.26 5.80
CA PRO A 142 2.26 -17.68 5.21
C PRO A 142 1.03 -17.19 5.97
N LEU A 143 1.05 -17.22 7.30
CA LEU A 143 -0.05 -16.72 8.14
C LEU A 143 -0.16 -15.20 8.09
N ALA A 144 0.97 -14.49 8.06
CA ALA A 144 1.04 -13.02 8.00
C ALA A 144 0.74 -12.47 6.60
N PHE A 145 0.75 -13.31 5.55
CA PHE A 145 0.65 -12.88 4.16
C PHE A 145 -0.52 -11.93 3.87
N PRO A 146 -1.75 -12.15 4.34
CA PRO A 146 -2.88 -11.26 4.10
C PRO A 146 -2.64 -9.84 4.64
N LEU A 147 -2.05 -9.71 5.84
CA LEU A 147 -1.74 -8.42 6.45
C LEU A 147 -0.55 -7.75 5.78
N ILE A 148 0.50 -8.50 5.42
CA ILE A 148 1.63 -7.99 4.62
C ILE A 148 1.11 -7.42 3.30
N MET A 149 0.25 -8.16 2.59
CA MET A 149 -0.32 -7.71 1.32
C MET A 149 -1.20 -6.46 1.50
N THR A 150 -1.94 -6.36 2.61
CA THR A 150 -2.69 -5.15 2.97
C THR A 150 -1.75 -3.95 3.15
N GLY A 151 -0.61 -4.14 3.81
CA GLY A 151 0.41 -3.09 3.95
C GLY A 151 1.00 -2.65 2.62
N VAL A 152 1.35 -3.61 1.75
CA VAL A 152 1.88 -3.34 0.40
C VAL A 152 0.86 -2.57 -0.46
N ARG A 153 -0.40 -3.01 -0.47
CA ARG A 153 -1.50 -2.35 -1.17
C ARG A 153 -1.69 -0.92 -0.70
N THR A 154 -1.78 -0.71 0.61
CA THR A 154 -1.93 0.62 1.20
C THR A 154 -0.77 1.54 0.83
N ALA A 155 0.47 1.05 0.93
CA ALA A 155 1.66 1.80 0.54
C ALA A 155 1.64 2.14 -0.96
N ALA A 156 1.27 1.19 -1.83
CA ALA A 156 1.21 1.40 -3.27
C ALA A 156 0.24 2.53 -3.65
N VAL A 157 -1.00 2.49 -3.13
CA VAL A 157 -2.02 3.53 -3.39
C VAL A 157 -1.57 4.89 -2.84
N GLN A 158 -0.98 4.92 -1.65
CA GLN A 158 -0.44 6.16 -1.07
C GLN A 158 0.68 6.74 -1.92
N VAL A 159 1.60 5.90 -2.43
CA VAL A 159 2.70 6.35 -3.30
C VAL A 159 2.14 6.86 -4.63
N VAL A 160 1.18 6.17 -5.26
CA VAL A 160 0.51 6.67 -6.48
C VAL A 160 -0.06 8.07 -6.26
N ALA A 161 -0.81 8.27 -5.18
CA ALA A 161 -1.43 9.56 -4.91
C ALA A 161 -0.39 10.66 -4.66
N THR A 162 0.65 10.38 -3.87
CA THR A 162 1.67 11.37 -3.47
C THR A 162 2.76 11.58 -4.53
N ALA A 163 2.97 10.63 -5.45
CA ALA A 163 3.89 10.80 -6.58
C ALA A 163 3.49 11.94 -7.53
N THR A 164 2.24 12.42 -7.47
CA THR A 164 1.82 13.66 -8.15
C THR A 164 2.63 14.88 -7.69
N LEU A 165 3.04 14.91 -6.42
CA LEU A 165 3.84 15.99 -5.85
C LEU A 165 5.26 16.05 -6.44
N ALA A 166 5.75 14.95 -7.03
CA ALA A 166 7.03 14.91 -7.73
C ALA A 166 7.11 15.88 -8.91
N ALA A 167 5.96 16.22 -9.48
CA ALA A 167 5.88 17.15 -10.59
C ALA A 167 6.19 18.61 -10.20
N LEU A 168 6.01 18.99 -8.93
CA LEU A 168 6.22 20.36 -8.44
C LEU A 168 7.68 20.81 -8.59
N PRO A 169 8.68 20.02 -8.17
CA PRO A 169 10.09 20.35 -8.36
C PRO A 169 10.64 20.04 -9.76
N GLY A 170 9.80 19.80 -10.74
CA GLY A 170 10.24 19.50 -12.09
C GLY A 170 10.36 18.02 -12.42
N GLY A 171 9.95 17.12 -11.52
CA GLY A 171 9.87 15.67 -11.76
C GLY A 171 8.83 15.30 -12.81
N GLY A 172 8.82 14.01 -13.19
CA GLY A 172 7.88 13.45 -14.18
C GLY A 172 6.56 12.99 -13.58
N GLY A 173 5.83 12.19 -14.35
CA GLY A 173 4.59 11.54 -13.96
C GLY A 173 3.33 12.34 -14.25
N LEU A 174 2.17 11.74 -13.96
CA LEU A 174 0.85 12.33 -14.24
C LEU A 174 0.62 13.68 -13.55
N GLY A 175 1.31 13.94 -12.43
CA GLY A 175 1.28 15.24 -11.77
C GLY A 175 1.69 16.41 -12.66
N ARG A 176 2.51 16.17 -13.71
CA ARG A 176 2.89 17.20 -14.70
C ARG A 176 1.69 17.72 -15.49
N ILE A 177 0.71 16.90 -15.76
CA ILE A 177 -0.52 17.32 -16.46
C ILE A 177 -1.27 18.31 -15.58
N ILE A 178 -1.37 18.03 -14.26
CA ILE A 178 -2.01 18.89 -13.27
C ILE A 178 -1.26 20.22 -13.14
N THR A 179 0.07 20.16 -12.94
CA THR A 179 0.89 21.39 -12.75
C THR A 179 0.97 22.23 -14.01
N ALA A 180 0.95 21.62 -15.20
CA ALA A 180 0.86 22.35 -16.47
C ALA A 180 -0.49 23.08 -16.60
N GLY A 181 -1.60 22.42 -16.26
CA GLY A 181 -2.92 23.04 -16.25
C GLY A 181 -3.00 24.23 -15.29
N PHE A 182 -2.40 24.14 -14.10
CA PHE A 182 -2.32 25.30 -13.19
C PHE A 182 -1.53 26.48 -13.78
N ARG A 183 -0.39 26.20 -14.42
CA ARG A 183 0.44 27.27 -15.04
C ARG A 183 -0.26 27.96 -16.19
N LEU A 184 -1.08 27.22 -16.95
CA LEU A 184 -1.83 27.73 -18.11
C LEU A 184 -3.21 28.26 -17.74
N THR A 185 -3.60 28.18 -16.47
CA THR A 185 -4.95 28.49 -15.98
C THR A 185 -6.03 27.66 -16.70
N ASP A 186 -5.65 26.45 -17.16
CA ASP A 186 -6.53 25.49 -17.84
C ASP A 186 -7.14 24.52 -16.81
N THR A 187 -8.25 24.94 -16.21
CA THR A 187 -8.99 24.15 -15.22
C THR A 187 -9.43 22.77 -15.76
N PRO A 188 -9.95 22.65 -16.99
CA PRO A 188 -10.24 21.35 -17.62
C PRO A 188 -9.04 20.38 -17.62
N GLN A 189 -7.84 20.84 -17.96
CA GLN A 189 -6.62 20.03 -17.94
C GLN A 189 -6.25 19.58 -16.51
N VAL A 190 -6.41 20.46 -15.52
CA VAL A 190 -6.18 20.12 -14.10
C VAL A 190 -7.12 18.98 -13.66
N VAL A 191 -8.41 19.12 -13.98
CA VAL A 191 -9.42 18.09 -13.65
C VAL A 191 -9.13 16.78 -14.40
N ALA A 192 -8.78 16.84 -15.69
CA ALA A 192 -8.41 15.66 -16.45
C ALA A 192 -7.19 14.92 -15.84
N GLY A 193 -6.15 15.68 -15.45
CA GLY A 193 -4.99 15.12 -14.76
C GLY A 193 -5.35 14.48 -13.42
N ALA A 194 -6.21 15.10 -12.62
CA ALA A 194 -6.68 14.55 -11.35
C ALA A 194 -7.48 13.25 -11.56
N VAL A 195 -8.35 13.19 -12.57
CA VAL A 195 -9.11 11.97 -12.93
C VAL A 195 -8.17 10.85 -13.35
N LEU A 196 -7.13 11.14 -14.14
CA LEU A 196 -6.14 10.13 -14.55
C LEU A 196 -5.39 9.54 -13.34
N VAL A 197 -5.00 10.37 -12.38
CA VAL A 197 -4.34 9.89 -11.15
C VAL A 197 -5.29 9.06 -10.30
N ALA A 198 -6.54 9.51 -10.14
CA ALA A 198 -7.54 8.75 -9.38
C ALA A 198 -7.84 7.40 -10.04
N ALA A 199 -7.99 7.37 -11.37
CA ALA A 199 -8.17 6.13 -12.13
C ALA A 199 -6.97 5.19 -11.96
N LEU A 200 -5.75 5.71 -12.04
CA LEU A 200 -4.54 4.92 -11.81
C LEU A 200 -4.50 4.34 -10.40
N ALA A 201 -4.85 5.13 -9.38
CA ALA A 201 -4.89 4.65 -7.99
C ALA A 201 -5.89 3.50 -7.83
N LEU A 202 -7.09 3.60 -8.44
CA LEU A 202 -8.09 2.54 -8.43
C LEU A 202 -7.64 1.28 -9.17
N VAL A 203 -6.95 1.44 -10.31
CA VAL A 203 -6.39 0.31 -11.05
C VAL A 203 -5.31 -0.40 -10.23
N VAL A 204 -4.40 0.35 -9.62
CA VAL A 204 -3.34 -0.19 -8.77
C VAL A 204 -3.95 -0.90 -7.54
N GLU A 205 -4.95 -0.29 -6.90
CA GLU A 205 -5.70 -0.93 -5.80
C GLU A 205 -6.29 -2.27 -6.25
N GLY A 206 -7.02 -2.29 -7.37
CA GLY A 206 -7.62 -3.51 -7.93
C GLY A 206 -6.58 -4.59 -8.26
N VAL A 207 -5.45 -4.20 -8.86
CA VAL A 207 -4.35 -5.13 -9.17
C VAL A 207 -3.81 -5.77 -7.90
N PHE A 208 -3.54 -4.99 -6.84
CA PHE A 208 -3.03 -5.54 -5.58
C PHE A 208 -4.07 -6.38 -4.84
N VAL A 209 -5.37 -6.08 -4.94
CA VAL A 209 -6.45 -6.95 -4.43
C VAL A 209 -6.41 -8.31 -5.13
N VAL A 210 -6.35 -8.31 -6.46
CA VAL A 210 -6.30 -9.56 -7.24
C VAL A 210 -5.02 -10.34 -6.94
N LEU A 211 -3.86 -9.67 -6.90
CA LEU A 211 -2.59 -10.30 -6.54
C LEU A 211 -2.64 -10.91 -5.14
N GLY A 212 -3.22 -10.21 -4.17
CA GLY A 212 -3.40 -10.72 -2.81
C GLY A 212 -4.23 -12.02 -2.81
N LEU A 213 -5.33 -12.05 -3.56
CA LEU A 213 -6.19 -13.23 -3.67
C LEU A 213 -5.51 -14.41 -4.39
N LEU A 214 -4.71 -14.13 -5.43
CA LEU A 214 -4.05 -15.16 -6.23
C LEU A 214 -2.80 -15.75 -5.54
N LEU A 215 -2.08 -14.92 -4.79
CA LEU A 215 -0.82 -15.28 -4.16
C LEU A 215 -0.98 -15.79 -2.73
N ASP A 216 -2.18 -15.74 -2.13
CA ASP A 216 -2.43 -16.20 -0.77
C ASP A 216 -2.11 -17.68 -0.62
N PRO A 217 -1.07 -18.06 0.16
CA PRO A 217 -0.63 -19.43 0.29
C PRO A 217 -1.61 -20.31 1.09
N MET A 218 -2.42 -19.71 1.96
CA MET A 218 -3.40 -20.43 2.77
C MET A 218 -4.64 -20.79 1.97
N ARG A 219 -5.06 -19.93 1.06
CA ARG A 219 -6.21 -20.15 0.18
C ARG A 219 -6.00 -21.31 -0.78
N ARG A 220 -4.76 -21.57 -1.19
CA ARG A 220 -4.41 -22.68 -2.09
C ARG A 220 -4.37 -24.03 -1.39
N ARG A 221 -4.14 -24.06 -0.07
CA ARG A 221 -3.99 -25.31 0.71
C ARG A 221 -5.29 -25.79 1.30
N THR A 222 -6.20 -24.91 1.58
CA THR A 222 -7.54 -25.24 2.01
C THR A 222 -8.46 -24.89 0.86
N GLY A 223 -9.21 -25.87 0.34
CA GLY A 223 -10.49 -25.61 -0.29
C GLY A 223 -11.43 -25.07 0.80
N TRP A 224 -11.02 -23.95 1.44
CA TRP A 224 -11.70 -23.38 2.58
C TRP A 224 -13.11 -22.99 2.17
N ARG A 225 -14.03 -23.89 2.46
CA ARG A 225 -15.44 -23.54 2.62
C ARG A 225 -15.51 -22.77 3.93
N PRO A 226 -16.03 -21.52 3.96
CA PRO A 226 -16.39 -20.88 5.20
C PRO A 226 -17.23 -21.91 5.96
N ALA A 227 -16.86 -22.22 7.21
CA ALA A 227 -17.68 -23.03 8.07
C ALA A 227 -19.04 -22.33 8.11
N ALA A 228 -19.96 -22.79 7.26
CA ALA A 228 -21.36 -22.47 7.42
C ALA A 228 -21.61 -22.77 8.90
N SER A 229 -21.99 -21.73 9.64
CA SER A 229 -22.28 -21.74 11.05
C SER A 229 -22.77 -23.13 11.44
N ARG A 230 -21.94 -23.91 12.13
CA ARG A 230 -22.42 -25.13 12.78
C ARG A 230 -23.43 -24.63 13.79
N ARG A 231 -24.72 -24.63 13.40
CA ARG A 231 -25.76 -24.56 14.39
C ARG A 231 -25.48 -25.71 15.36
N PRO A 232 -25.34 -25.42 16.66
CA PRO A 232 -25.24 -26.50 17.64
C PRO A 232 -26.44 -27.43 17.41
N PRO A 233 -26.26 -28.76 17.55
CA PRO A 233 -27.37 -29.70 17.43
C PRO A 233 -28.49 -29.25 18.35
N ALA A 234 -29.73 -29.29 17.86
CA ALA A 234 -30.95 -28.80 18.56
C ALA A 234 -31.20 -29.49 19.92
N ASP A 235 -30.43 -30.49 20.24
CA ASP A 235 -30.52 -31.32 21.44
C ASP A 235 -29.80 -30.73 22.70
N GLN A 236 -29.06 -29.62 22.53
CA GLN A 236 -28.40 -28.90 23.62
C GLN A 236 -29.11 -27.61 24.06
N ALA A 237 -30.38 -27.46 23.75
CA ALA A 237 -31.17 -26.38 24.33
C ALA A 237 -31.31 -26.61 25.85
N PRO A 238 -30.89 -25.66 26.71
CA PRO A 238 -31.10 -25.81 28.14
C PRO A 238 -32.59 -25.94 28.41
N ALA A 239 -32.99 -26.99 29.17
CA ALA A 239 -34.37 -27.21 29.58
C ALA A 239 -34.88 -25.94 30.26
N SER A 240 -36.00 -25.41 29.76
CA SER A 240 -36.69 -24.27 30.37
C SER A 240 -37.02 -24.60 31.82
N PRO A 241 -36.69 -23.74 32.83
CA PRO A 241 -37.12 -24.00 34.18
C PRO A 241 -38.65 -23.98 34.26
N ALA A 242 -39.23 -25.11 34.72
CA ALA A 242 -40.66 -25.21 34.97
C ALA A 242 -41.03 -24.19 36.06
N LEU A 243 -41.90 -23.25 35.69
CA LEU A 243 -42.58 -22.36 36.63
C LEU A 243 -43.47 -23.23 37.53
N THR A 244 -43.03 -23.53 38.74
CA THR A 244 -43.88 -24.03 39.79
C THR A 244 -44.67 -22.86 40.41
N THR A 245 -45.99 -22.93 40.25
CA THR A 245 -46.99 -22.08 40.92
C THR A 245 -46.98 -22.25 42.44
#